data_6ba9d0c99d20d4447752c4ce4ba26849
#
_entry.id   6ba9d0c99d20d4447752c4ce4ba26849
#
_cell.length_a   1.000
_cell.length_b   1.000
_cell.length_c   1.000
_cell.angle_alpha   90.00
_cell.angle_beta   90.00
_cell.angle_gamma   90.00
#
_symmetry.space_group_name_H-M   'P 1'
#
loop_
_entity.id
_entity.type
_entity.pdbx_description
1 polymer ?
#
loop_
_entity_poly.entity_id
_entity_poly.type
_entity_poly.pdbx_seq_one_letter_code
_entity_poly.pdbx_strand_id
1 'polypeptide(L)'
;MKENPLTMEMLLQQLVGLNIIQVAAIPMILLVLLEWVLTIVKKKDYYDGLDTLSATCIGLVNISISAVLKLGIYGIILFFYNLVPWSIPRVWWAYILCIVAIDFCRYWSHRLTHVNRFWWATHVTHHNSEKYNWSVSFRLGWTQHIKIIFFIPVVLMGFDPVLFFICHQIEVLYQF
;
A
#
# COMPACT_ATOMS: atom_id res chain seq x y z
N MET A 1 22.70 18.25 3.94
CA MET A 1 23.24 17.36 2.90
C MET A 1 23.42 15.98 3.49
N LYS A 2 23.22 14.94 2.69
CA LYS A 2 23.49 13.56 3.14
C LYS A 2 25.00 13.37 3.24
N GLU A 3 25.47 12.88 4.37
CA GLU A 3 26.89 12.58 4.56
C GLU A 3 27.28 11.27 3.88
N ASN A 4 26.39 10.26 3.90
CA ASN A 4 26.60 8.96 3.27
C ASN A 4 25.30 8.45 2.61
N PRO A 5 25.38 7.64 1.54
CA PRO A 5 24.21 6.98 0.95
C PRO A 5 23.62 5.97 1.96
N LEU A 6 22.29 5.92 2.03
CA LEU A 6 21.59 4.90 2.82
C LEU A 6 21.77 3.54 2.15
N THR A 7 22.18 2.52 2.92
CA THR A 7 22.33 1.15 2.43
C THR A 7 21.05 0.31 2.64
N MET A 8 20.93 -0.78 1.88
CA MET A 8 19.81 -1.71 2.04
C MET A 8 19.79 -2.33 3.43
N GLU A 9 20.94 -2.69 3.98
CA GLU A 9 21.05 -3.28 5.32
C GLU A 9 20.53 -2.33 6.39
N MET A 10 20.97 -1.05 6.35
CA MET A 10 20.50 -0.01 7.29
C MET A 10 18.99 0.20 7.19
N LEU A 11 18.43 0.21 5.97
CA LEU A 11 16.99 0.34 5.75
C LEU A 11 16.24 -0.86 6.34
N LEU A 12 16.69 -2.08 6.06
CA LEU A 12 16.04 -3.30 6.56
C LEU A 12 16.08 -3.40 8.09
N GLN A 13 17.20 -3.08 8.73
CA GLN A 13 17.30 -3.07 10.19
C GLN A 13 16.27 -2.11 10.82
N GLN A 14 16.08 -0.95 10.24
CA GLN A 14 15.11 0.03 10.73
C GLN A 14 13.65 -0.40 10.49
N LEU A 15 13.35 -1.02 9.35
CA LEU A 15 12.00 -1.48 9.02
C LEU A 15 11.58 -2.72 9.81
N VAL A 16 12.50 -3.65 10.07
CA VAL A 16 12.22 -4.88 10.86
C VAL A 16 11.83 -4.52 12.29
N GLY A 17 12.46 -3.51 12.88
CA GLY A 17 12.14 -3.06 14.24
C GLY A 17 10.74 -2.44 14.40
N LEU A 18 10.10 -2.03 13.32
CA LEU A 18 8.83 -1.28 13.39
C LEU A 18 7.56 -2.14 13.31
N ASN A 19 7.65 -3.42 12.89
CA ASN A 19 6.50 -4.36 12.72
C ASN A 19 5.27 -3.75 12.01
N ILE A 20 5.47 -2.75 11.14
CA ILE A 20 4.43 -1.89 10.56
C ILE A 20 3.36 -2.71 9.82
N ILE A 21 3.76 -3.77 9.11
CA ILE A 21 2.83 -4.60 8.33
C ILE A 21 1.86 -5.35 9.24
N GLN A 22 2.32 -5.86 10.38
CA GLN A 22 1.48 -6.56 11.34
C GLN A 22 0.47 -5.61 12.01
N VAL A 23 0.93 -4.40 12.33
CA VAL A 23 0.07 -3.37 12.93
C VAL A 23 -1.06 -2.94 11.98
N ALA A 24 -0.83 -2.87 10.68
CA ALA A 24 -1.85 -2.52 9.69
C ALA A 24 -2.84 -3.67 9.40
N ALA A 25 -2.36 -4.92 9.34
CA ALA A 25 -3.19 -6.07 8.98
C ALA A 25 -4.26 -6.40 10.02
N ILE A 26 -3.95 -6.23 11.32
CA ILE A 26 -4.88 -6.56 12.41
C ILE A 26 -6.18 -5.73 12.35
N PRO A 27 -6.16 -4.38 12.28
CA PRO A 27 -7.37 -3.59 12.16
C PRO A 27 -8.20 -3.95 10.92
N MET A 28 -7.55 -4.17 9.77
CA MET A 28 -8.24 -4.54 8.53
C MET A 28 -9.02 -5.85 8.68
N ILE A 29 -8.40 -6.88 9.26
CA ILE A 29 -9.08 -8.17 9.52
C ILE A 29 -10.24 -7.99 10.51
N LEU A 30 -10.05 -7.22 11.58
CA LEU A 30 -11.08 -6.97 12.58
C LEU A 30 -12.28 -6.23 11.97
N LEU A 31 -12.05 -5.26 11.08
CA LEU A 31 -13.13 -4.53 10.39
C LEU A 31 -13.94 -5.46 9.48
N VAL A 32 -13.30 -6.33 8.71
CA VAL A 32 -13.99 -7.33 7.87
C VAL A 32 -14.81 -8.29 8.73
N LEU A 33 -14.26 -8.79 9.83
CA LEU A 33 -14.98 -9.66 10.76
C LEU A 33 -16.17 -8.95 11.39
N LEU A 34 -16.00 -7.70 11.80
CA LEU A 34 -17.07 -6.88 12.36
C LEU A 34 -18.22 -6.69 11.35
N GLU A 35 -17.89 -6.32 10.11
CA GLU A 35 -18.89 -6.15 9.05
C GLU A 35 -19.61 -7.47 8.76
N TRP A 36 -18.88 -8.59 8.70
CA TRP A 36 -19.46 -9.91 8.48
C TRP A 36 -20.45 -10.29 9.59
N VAL A 37 -20.08 -10.10 10.86
CA VAL A 37 -20.97 -10.34 12.02
C VAL A 37 -22.19 -9.43 11.96
N LEU A 38 -22.02 -8.13 11.69
CA LEU A 38 -23.13 -7.18 11.56
C LEU A 38 -24.07 -7.54 10.40
N THR A 39 -23.55 -8.07 9.31
CA THR A 39 -24.33 -8.55 8.15
C THR A 39 -25.25 -9.70 8.56
N ILE A 40 -24.72 -10.67 9.33
CA ILE A 40 -25.52 -11.80 9.85
C ILE A 40 -26.59 -11.29 10.83
N VAL A 41 -26.20 -10.49 11.81
CA VAL A 41 -27.12 -9.99 12.87
C VAL A 41 -28.26 -9.14 12.28
N LYS A 42 -27.91 -8.28 11.29
CA LYS A 42 -28.90 -7.41 10.63
C LYS A 42 -29.64 -8.10 9.48
N LYS A 43 -29.39 -9.38 9.22
CA LYS A 43 -29.98 -10.16 8.12
C LYS A 43 -29.86 -9.45 6.77
N LYS A 44 -28.68 -8.85 6.50
CA LYS A 44 -28.35 -8.19 5.23
C LYS A 44 -27.62 -9.16 4.31
N ASP A 45 -27.67 -8.88 3.00
CA ASP A 45 -27.05 -9.71 1.97
C ASP A 45 -25.85 -8.96 1.34
N TYR A 46 -24.85 -8.59 2.17
CA TYR A 46 -23.65 -7.88 1.70
C TYR A 46 -22.53 -8.83 1.28
N TYR A 47 -22.59 -10.10 1.69
CA TYR A 47 -21.56 -11.09 1.39
C TYR A 47 -22.10 -12.19 0.51
N ASP A 48 -21.36 -12.52 -0.54
CA ASP A 48 -21.48 -13.76 -1.31
C ASP A 48 -20.33 -14.69 -0.97
N GLY A 49 -20.62 -15.98 -0.72
CA GLY A 49 -19.62 -16.93 -0.25
C GLY A 49 -18.51 -17.19 -1.28
N LEU A 50 -18.86 -17.32 -2.57
CA LEU A 50 -17.90 -17.58 -3.62
C LEU A 50 -17.07 -16.33 -3.95
N ASP A 51 -17.72 -15.16 -3.93
CA ASP A 51 -17.05 -13.90 -4.16
C ASP A 51 -16.05 -13.59 -3.03
N THR A 52 -16.45 -13.79 -1.76
CA THR A 52 -15.58 -13.63 -0.59
C THR A 52 -14.41 -14.61 -0.60
N LEU A 53 -14.65 -15.89 -0.95
CA LEU A 53 -13.57 -16.86 -1.10
C LEU A 53 -12.59 -16.45 -2.20
N SER A 54 -13.11 -16.00 -3.35
CA SER A 54 -12.29 -15.49 -4.47
C SER A 54 -11.44 -14.30 -4.04
N ALA A 55 -12.02 -13.32 -3.34
CA ALA A 55 -11.32 -12.15 -2.81
C ALA A 55 -10.19 -12.56 -1.86
N THR A 56 -10.46 -13.50 -0.96
CA THR A 56 -9.47 -14.03 -0.02
C THR A 56 -8.31 -14.75 -0.74
N CYS A 57 -8.62 -15.62 -1.70
CA CYS A 57 -7.59 -16.33 -2.48
C CYS A 57 -6.71 -15.35 -3.28
N ILE A 58 -7.32 -14.36 -3.94
CA ILE A 58 -6.58 -13.32 -4.67
C ILE A 58 -5.68 -12.55 -3.72
N GLY A 59 -6.19 -12.17 -2.53
CA GLY A 59 -5.42 -11.47 -1.51
C GLY A 59 -4.23 -12.27 -1.00
N LEU A 60 -4.40 -13.57 -0.71
CA LEU A 60 -3.31 -14.44 -0.26
C LEU A 60 -2.20 -14.58 -1.31
N VAL A 61 -2.57 -14.75 -2.59
CA VAL A 61 -1.59 -14.79 -3.68
C VAL A 61 -0.89 -13.42 -3.82
N ASN A 62 -1.63 -12.32 -3.69
CA ASN A 62 -1.05 -10.97 -3.73
C ASN A 62 -0.04 -10.74 -2.58
N ILE A 63 -0.33 -11.22 -1.37
CA ILE A 63 0.61 -11.16 -0.24
C ILE A 63 1.89 -11.95 -0.55
N SER A 64 1.78 -13.13 -1.14
CA SER A 64 2.92 -13.96 -1.52
C SER A 64 3.80 -13.27 -2.57
N ILE A 65 3.17 -12.68 -3.62
CA ILE A 65 3.87 -11.90 -4.64
C ILE A 65 4.53 -10.67 -4.00
N SER A 66 3.83 -9.97 -3.11
CA SER A 66 4.36 -8.80 -2.38
C SER A 66 5.61 -9.16 -1.58
N ALA A 67 5.62 -10.32 -0.92
CA ALA A 67 6.77 -10.79 -0.15
C ALA A 67 8.01 -11.00 -1.05
N VAL A 68 7.82 -11.59 -2.23
CA VAL A 68 8.91 -11.80 -3.21
C VAL A 68 9.42 -10.46 -3.78
N LEU A 69 8.52 -9.55 -4.13
CA LEU A 69 8.89 -8.27 -4.77
C LEU A 69 9.40 -7.23 -3.78
N LYS A 70 9.24 -7.44 -2.49
CA LYS A 70 9.51 -6.47 -1.43
C LYS A 70 10.93 -5.91 -1.47
N LEU A 71 11.93 -6.76 -1.63
CA LEU A 71 13.34 -6.33 -1.70
C LEU A 71 13.60 -5.48 -2.94
N GLY A 72 12.99 -5.83 -4.08
CA GLY A 72 13.07 -5.05 -5.30
C GLY A 72 12.45 -3.65 -5.15
N ILE A 73 11.28 -3.56 -4.50
CA ILE A 73 10.61 -2.29 -4.20
C ILE A 73 11.48 -1.43 -3.29
N TYR A 74 12.07 -2.01 -2.24
CA TYR A 74 12.98 -1.30 -1.36
C TYR A 74 14.23 -0.82 -2.11
N GLY A 75 14.78 -1.64 -3.03
CA GLY A 75 15.89 -1.26 -3.88
C GLY A 75 15.58 -0.07 -4.79
N ILE A 76 14.39 -0.06 -5.41
CA ILE A 76 13.93 1.06 -6.25
C ILE A 76 13.84 2.34 -5.43
N ILE A 77 13.17 2.30 -4.28
CA ILE A 77 13.01 3.47 -3.40
C ILE A 77 14.38 3.98 -2.93
N LEU A 78 15.25 3.07 -2.50
CA LEU A 78 16.59 3.42 -2.04
C LEU A 78 17.45 4.02 -3.13
N PHE A 79 17.38 3.48 -4.36
CA PHE A 79 18.07 4.01 -5.52
C PHE A 79 17.69 5.47 -5.77
N PHE A 80 16.38 5.76 -5.93
CA PHE A 80 15.91 7.13 -6.19
C PHE A 80 16.17 8.07 -5.01
N TYR A 81 16.05 7.60 -3.77
CA TYR A 81 16.40 8.39 -2.61
C TYR A 81 17.87 8.81 -2.63
N ASN A 82 18.79 7.92 -2.99
CA ASN A 82 20.22 8.20 -2.99
C ASN A 82 20.66 9.11 -4.15
N LEU A 83 19.83 9.30 -5.18
CA LEU A 83 20.10 10.28 -6.25
C LEU A 83 19.99 11.72 -5.76
N VAL A 84 19.26 11.97 -4.68
CA VAL A 84 19.03 13.34 -4.16
C VAL A 84 20.09 13.70 -3.11
N PRO A 85 20.75 14.87 -3.20
CA PRO A 85 21.81 15.25 -2.26
C PRO A 85 21.30 15.75 -0.90
N TRP A 86 19.97 15.98 -0.77
CA TRP A 86 19.34 16.40 0.47
C TRP A 86 18.52 15.29 1.09
N SER A 87 18.14 15.46 2.37
CA SER A 87 17.24 14.55 3.09
C SER A 87 16.31 15.35 3.99
N ILE A 88 15.03 15.02 3.96
CA ILE A 88 14.05 15.52 4.90
C ILE A 88 14.04 14.56 6.10
N PRO A 89 14.39 15.05 7.31
CA PRO A 89 14.50 14.20 8.49
C PRO A 89 13.14 13.73 8.98
N ARG A 90 13.13 12.73 9.88
CA ARG A 90 11.93 12.17 10.52
C ARG A 90 11.43 13.07 11.64
N VAL A 91 10.86 14.22 11.29
CA VAL A 91 10.23 15.20 12.20
C VAL A 91 8.71 15.22 11.98
N TRP A 92 7.95 15.65 12.97
CA TRP A 92 6.48 15.55 12.96
C TRP A 92 5.81 16.16 11.70
N TRP A 93 6.25 17.33 11.26
CA TRP A 93 5.69 17.99 10.06
C TRP A 93 6.03 17.25 8.76
N ALA A 94 7.18 16.53 8.72
CA ALA A 94 7.57 15.75 7.54
C ALA A 94 6.64 14.55 7.33
N TYR A 95 6.09 13.94 8.39
CA TYR A 95 5.05 12.90 8.27
C TYR A 95 3.79 13.46 7.62
N ILE A 96 3.33 14.63 8.04
CA ILE A 96 2.13 15.27 7.46
C ILE A 96 2.35 15.55 5.98
N LEU A 97 3.47 16.19 5.62
CA LEU A 97 3.77 16.51 4.21
C LEU A 97 3.95 15.25 3.36
N CYS A 98 4.57 14.21 3.90
CA CYS A 98 4.76 12.95 3.19
C CYS A 98 3.42 12.24 2.94
N ILE A 99 2.52 12.19 3.93
CA ILE A 99 1.17 11.62 3.75
C ILE A 99 0.41 12.39 2.66
N VAL A 100 0.41 13.72 2.69
CA VAL A 100 -0.25 14.53 1.65
C VAL A 100 0.35 14.29 0.27
N ALA A 101 1.68 14.18 0.16
CA ALA A 101 2.35 13.90 -1.10
C ALA A 101 2.04 12.47 -1.62
N ILE A 102 1.99 11.48 -0.73
CA ILE A 102 1.60 10.10 -1.07
C ILE A 102 0.14 10.06 -1.53
N ASP A 103 -0.78 10.70 -0.80
CA ASP A 103 -2.21 10.75 -1.14
C ASP A 103 -2.42 11.41 -2.51
N PHE A 104 -1.74 12.52 -2.78
CA PHE A 104 -1.75 13.16 -4.10
C PHE A 104 -1.29 12.21 -5.21
N CYS A 105 -0.18 11.51 -5.03
CA CYS A 105 0.32 10.53 -5.99
C CYS A 105 -0.63 9.33 -6.14
N ARG A 106 -1.25 8.90 -5.06
CA ARG A 106 -2.26 7.85 -5.03
C ARG A 106 -3.49 8.24 -5.83
N TYR A 107 -4.01 9.44 -5.62
CA TYR A 107 -5.14 9.97 -6.39
C TYR A 107 -4.87 9.89 -7.89
N TRP A 108 -3.72 10.40 -8.35
CA TRP A 108 -3.37 10.37 -9.77
C TRP A 108 -3.14 8.95 -10.29
N SER A 109 -2.47 8.12 -9.51
CA SER A 109 -2.29 6.69 -9.83
C SER A 109 -3.64 6.01 -10.02
N HIS A 110 -4.57 6.18 -9.07
CA HIS A 110 -5.91 5.60 -9.12
C HIS A 110 -6.73 6.16 -10.29
N ARG A 111 -6.75 7.48 -10.48
CA ARG A 111 -7.44 8.11 -11.61
C ARG A 111 -6.96 7.57 -12.95
N LEU A 112 -5.65 7.42 -13.13
CA LEU A 112 -5.09 6.86 -14.36
C LEU A 112 -5.49 5.40 -14.58
N THR A 113 -5.69 4.63 -13.54
CA THR A 113 -6.19 3.25 -13.69
C THR A 113 -7.62 3.20 -14.25
N HIS A 114 -8.43 4.23 -14.08
CA HIS A 114 -9.78 4.28 -14.62
C HIS A 114 -9.87 4.86 -16.04
N VAL A 115 -8.87 5.60 -16.51
CA VAL A 115 -8.92 6.26 -17.81
C VAL A 115 -7.97 5.67 -18.85
N ASN A 116 -7.02 4.82 -18.44
CA ASN A 116 -6.02 4.24 -19.32
C ASN A 116 -6.10 2.70 -19.28
N ARG A 117 -6.23 2.04 -20.46
CA ARG A 117 -6.42 0.59 -20.58
C ARG A 117 -5.29 -0.25 -19.95
N PHE A 118 -4.04 0.20 -20.09
CA PHE A 118 -2.89 -0.50 -19.50
C PHE A 118 -2.99 -0.50 -17.96
N TRP A 119 -3.25 0.66 -17.37
CA TRP A 119 -3.39 0.80 -15.91
C TRP A 119 -4.67 0.15 -15.40
N TRP A 120 -5.76 0.18 -16.17
CA TRP A 120 -6.99 -0.54 -15.83
C TRP A 120 -6.75 -2.04 -15.65
N ALA A 121 -5.92 -2.67 -16.50
CA ALA A 121 -5.59 -4.09 -16.36
C ALA A 121 -4.97 -4.44 -14.98
N THR A 122 -4.31 -3.50 -14.31
CA THR A 122 -3.77 -3.67 -12.95
C THR A 122 -4.79 -3.47 -11.85
N HIS A 123 -6.00 -2.99 -12.18
CA HIS A 123 -7.00 -2.51 -11.22
C HIS A 123 -8.37 -3.16 -11.38
N VAL A 124 -8.72 -3.66 -12.56
CA VAL A 124 -10.02 -4.27 -12.85
C VAL A 124 -10.42 -5.38 -11.88
N THR A 125 -9.45 -6.13 -11.36
CA THR A 125 -9.69 -7.19 -10.37
C THR A 125 -10.37 -6.66 -9.12
N HIS A 126 -10.03 -5.45 -8.69
CA HIS A 126 -10.66 -4.78 -7.55
C HIS A 126 -12.13 -4.42 -7.82
N HIS A 127 -12.50 -4.12 -9.05
CA HIS A 127 -13.86 -3.74 -9.45
C HIS A 127 -14.73 -4.92 -9.91
N ASN A 128 -14.26 -6.16 -9.74
CA ASN A 128 -14.95 -7.34 -10.27
C ASN A 128 -15.88 -8.03 -9.26
N SER A 129 -16.11 -7.44 -8.10
CA SER A 129 -17.06 -7.93 -7.09
C SER A 129 -18.45 -7.36 -7.35
N GLU A 130 -19.49 -8.21 -7.27
CA GLU A 130 -20.89 -7.78 -7.41
C GLU A 130 -21.42 -7.15 -6.12
N LYS A 131 -20.92 -7.59 -4.97
CA LYS A 131 -21.33 -7.07 -3.66
C LYS A 131 -20.21 -6.25 -3.06
N TYR A 132 -20.52 -5.01 -2.69
CA TYR A 132 -19.55 -4.13 -2.06
C TYR A 132 -19.52 -4.36 -0.54
N ASN A 133 -18.40 -4.86 -0.07
CA ASN A 133 -18.09 -5.08 1.35
C ASN A 133 -16.58 -4.99 1.57
N TRP A 134 -16.14 -4.93 2.82
CA TRP A 134 -14.71 -4.72 3.11
C TRP A 134 -13.79 -5.85 2.65
N SER A 135 -14.28 -7.07 2.42
CA SER A 135 -13.43 -8.14 1.88
C SER A 135 -12.94 -7.84 0.44
N VAL A 136 -13.65 -6.97 -0.28
CA VAL A 136 -13.25 -6.53 -1.64
C VAL A 136 -11.92 -5.79 -1.61
N SER A 137 -11.55 -5.17 -0.49
CA SER A 137 -10.25 -4.49 -0.32
C SER A 137 -9.07 -5.45 -0.43
N PHE A 138 -9.25 -6.75 -0.18
CA PHE A 138 -8.21 -7.77 -0.41
C PHE A 138 -8.10 -8.19 -1.88
N ARG A 139 -9.07 -7.84 -2.71
CA ARG A 139 -9.13 -8.20 -4.13
C ARG A 139 -8.25 -7.27 -4.97
N LEU A 140 -6.95 -7.32 -4.72
CA LEU A 140 -5.97 -6.48 -5.38
C LEU A 140 -5.28 -7.23 -6.52
N GLY A 141 -5.17 -6.57 -7.68
CA GLY A 141 -4.50 -7.14 -8.85
C GLY A 141 -3.03 -7.47 -8.58
N TRP A 142 -2.57 -8.62 -9.03
CA TRP A 142 -1.19 -9.08 -8.79
C TRP A 142 -0.13 -8.19 -9.44
N THR A 143 -0.49 -7.47 -10.50
CA THR A 143 0.38 -6.55 -11.22
C THR A 143 0.39 -5.13 -10.61
N GLN A 144 -0.36 -4.87 -9.53
CA GLN A 144 -0.46 -3.55 -8.93
C GLN A 144 0.89 -2.98 -8.45
N HIS A 145 1.87 -3.85 -8.17
CA HIS A 145 3.21 -3.45 -7.70
C HIS A 145 3.94 -2.52 -8.66
N ILE A 146 3.62 -2.57 -9.97
CA ILE A 146 4.16 -1.64 -10.96
C ILE A 146 3.81 -0.17 -10.66
N LYS A 147 2.72 0.06 -9.90
CA LYS A 147 2.28 1.41 -9.51
C LYS A 147 3.27 2.13 -8.58
N ILE A 148 4.31 1.43 -8.08
CA ILE A 148 5.39 2.06 -7.29
C ILE A 148 6.01 3.26 -8.03
N ILE A 149 6.00 3.26 -9.37
CA ILE A 149 6.53 4.37 -10.18
C ILE A 149 5.85 5.70 -9.89
N PHE A 150 4.57 5.71 -9.51
CA PHE A 150 3.83 6.92 -9.19
C PHE A 150 4.29 7.57 -7.87
N PHE A 151 4.98 6.81 -7.01
CA PHE A 151 5.50 7.30 -5.73
C PHE A 151 6.96 7.75 -5.79
N ILE A 152 7.65 7.51 -6.93
CA ILE A 152 9.02 7.98 -7.14
C ILE A 152 9.16 9.49 -6.93
N PRO A 153 8.22 10.36 -7.39
CA PRO A 153 8.31 11.80 -7.12
C PRO A 153 8.38 12.13 -5.63
N VAL A 154 7.63 11.42 -4.78
CA VAL A 154 7.68 11.62 -3.32
C VAL A 154 9.06 11.29 -2.75
N VAL A 155 9.66 10.20 -3.22
CA VAL A 155 11.01 9.79 -2.81
C VAL A 155 12.05 10.82 -3.25
N LEU A 156 11.91 11.37 -4.47
CA LEU A 156 12.79 12.42 -5.01
C LEU A 156 12.66 13.77 -4.28
N MET A 157 11.57 13.99 -3.53
CA MET A 157 11.48 15.13 -2.60
C MET A 157 12.49 15.00 -1.43
N GLY A 158 13.07 13.82 -1.22
CA GLY A 158 14.10 13.57 -0.21
C GLY A 158 13.56 13.12 1.14
N PHE A 159 12.30 12.69 1.23
CA PHE A 159 11.80 12.07 2.46
C PHE A 159 12.59 10.82 2.80
N ASP A 160 12.95 10.68 4.07
CA ASP A 160 13.60 9.47 4.58
C ASP A 160 12.80 8.21 4.20
N PRO A 161 13.40 7.15 3.65
CA PRO A 161 12.68 5.96 3.19
C PRO A 161 11.85 5.27 4.28
N VAL A 162 12.29 5.27 5.53
CA VAL A 162 11.54 4.69 6.64
C VAL A 162 10.28 5.52 6.90
N LEU A 163 10.42 6.86 6.92
CA LEU A 163 9.29 7.79 7.03
C LEU A 163 8.32 7.56 5.87
N PHE A 164 8.81 7.45 4.63
CA PHE A 164 7.99 7.15 3.45
C PHE A 164 7.19 5.85 3.62
N PHE A 165 7.83 4.75 4.05
CA PHE A 165 7.14 3.47 4.24
C PHE A 165 6.11 3.52 5.37
N ILE A 166 6.38 4.23 6.46
CA ILE A 166 5.41 4.44 7.54
C ILE A 166 4.18 5.18 7.00
N CYS A 167 4.38 6.31 6.34
CA CYS A 167 3.31 7.11 5.77
C CYS A 167 2.49 6.34 4.73
N HIS A 168 3.17 5.55 3.88
CA HIS A 168 2.51 4.71 2.89
C HIS A 168 1.63 3.63 3.54
N GLN A 169 2.05 3.02 4.65
CA GLN A 169 1.22 2.05 5.38
C GLN A 169 0.02 2.70 6.07
N ILE A 170 0.20 3.90 6.64
CA ILE A 170 -0.90 4.68 7.23
C ILE A 170 -1.94 5.01 6.15
N GLU A 171 -1.46 5.42 4.96
CA GLU A 171 -2.32 5.75 3.83
C GLU A 171 -3.09 4.52 3.32
N VAL A 172 -2.45 3.36 3.19
CA VAL A 172 -3.11 2.09 2.84
C VAL A 172 -4.20 1.74 3.86
N LEU A 173 -3.94 1.90 5.15
CA LEU A 173 -4.91 1.62 6.21
C LEU A 173 -6.11 2.58 6.17
N TYR A 174 -5.86 3.84 5.92
CA TYR A 174 -6.89 4.87 5.82
C TYR A 174 -7.80 4.70 4.58
N GLN A 175 -7.27 4.16 3.48
CA GLN A 175 -8.04 3.89 2.25
C GLN A 175 -8.77 2.54 2.27
N PHE A 176 -8.48 1.68 3.25
CA PHE A 176 -9.19 0.43 3.47
C PHE A 176 -10.63 0.66 3.93
#